data_1ffe66c252a3956e7d513a2032c438ca
#
_entry.id   1ffe66c252a3956e7d513a2032c438ca
#
_cell.length_a   1.000
_cell.length_b   1.000
_cell.length_c   1.000
_cell.angle_alpha   90.00
_cell.angle_beta   90.00
_cell.angle_gamma   90.00
#
_symmetry.space_group_name_H-M   'P 1'
#
loop_
_entity.id
_entity.type
_entity.pdbx_description
1 polymer ?
#
loop_
_entity_poly.entity_id
_entity_poly.type
_entity_poly.pdbx_seq_one_letter_code
_entity_poly.pdbx_strand_id
1 'polypeptide(L)'
;MNVRNTGIVYTQSAKCRDCYRCLRVCPVGAIGIRDGQAYIDDDKCIKCGTCIRECPQKAKTYRKDLDDARTLLASGKVVAASIAPSFAAAYPGWMTERVPSALRMLGFSYVLETSDGARLTAEATVEKAKYQKCGGICTACPAVVNYTEKYKPDMIDKLIKVVSPMIAHARQIKRSFGSDCKVIFIGPCVAKKSEAERKEYEGVVDVVLTFEELDEWLKHEKIDLRNMPESGFESFDGCCDARLFPIPGGMLRTGGVENDGTIMNVMHASGSESVMEMFSLSEENWNFSLIEPLFCREGCINGPAIGTKANIYERRNNVIKYAARERNLNKTIEPVSVSLFTEYSADPPLAGPGYSEDEIMEVYSRTGKTSDEFQLNCGACGFSSCRKMAIAVLEGNAEIDMCMPYMRRMAESRKDLIIETSPNGIVILNERLTISSMNPAFRKNFLCSDAVLGRKISYLMDDIGFEKVASGSEEKYESVIEFNGAKYHQLVYRLGDAHYVGIFSDISRIRLNENVLDELRHQTAEKAGELLKHQLDMAEKVAMLLGESTAKSEELLERLMGK
;
A
#
# COMPACT_ATOMS: atom_id res chain seq x y z
N MET A 1 25.39 -13.63 -6.97
CA MET A 1 24.96 -14.01 -5.62
C MET A 1 23.64 -13.30 -5.37
N ASN A 2 22.51 -14.00 -5.51
CA ASN A 2 21.21 -13.46 -5.10
C ASN A 2 21.19 -13.37 -3.58
N VAL A 3 21.26 -12.16 -3.05
CA VAL A 3 20.95 -11.91 -1.63
C VAL A 3 19.50 -12.37 -1.45
N ARG A 4 19.29 -13.52 -0.81
CA ARG A 4 17.95 -13.94 -0.38
C ARG A 4 17.44 -12.83 0.53
N ASN A 5 16.48 -12.09 0.03
CA ASN A 5 15.74 -11.12 0.82
C ASN A 5 15.11 -11.92 1.96
N THR A 6 15.57 -11.76 3.17
CA THR A 6 15.23 -12.60 4.32
C THR A 6 13.78 -12.42 4.77
N GLY A 7 13.09 -11.37 4.33
CA GLY A 7 11.72 -11.06 4.70
C GLY A 7 10.66 -11.71 3.79
N ILE A 8 9.54 -12.16 4.38
CA ILE A 8 8.40 -12.70 3.63
C ILE A 8 7.74 -11.63 2.75
N VAL A 9 7.63 -10.41 3.23
CA VAL A 9 7.08 -9.27 2.48
C VAL A 9 8.20 -8.26 2.26
N TYR A 10 8.39 -7.80 1.04
CA TYR A 10 9.48 -6.88 0.71
C TYR A 10 9.11 -5.90 -0.41
N THR A 11 10.00 -4.96 -0.68
CA THR A 11 9.84 -3.96 -1.75
C THR A 11 10.76 -4.28 -2.92
N GLN A 12 10.24 -4.27 -4.13
CA GLN A 12 11.03 -4.24 -5.36
C GLN A 12 11.38 -2.77 -5.67
N SER A 13 12.58 -2.35 -5.31
CA SER A 13 13.04 -0.96 -5.41
C SER A 13 12.88 -0.39 -6.82
N ALA A 14 13.19 -1.16 -7.86
CA ALA A 14 13.06 -0.73 -9.26
C ALA A 14 11.62 -0.34 -9.67
N LYS A 15 10.60 -0.83 -8.98
CA LYS A 15 9.19 -0.54 -9.23
C LYS A 15 8.62 0.54 -8.31
N CYS A 16 9.27 0.83 -7.18
CA CYS A 16 8.78 1.82 -6.24
C CYS A 16 8.87 3.23 -6.86
N ARG A 17 7.82 4.03 -6.66
CA ARG A 17 7.69 5.41 -7.15
C ARG A 17 7.42 6.39 -6.02
N ASP A 18 7.77 6.03 -4.82
CA ASP A 18 7.72 6.89 -3.63
C ASP A 18 6.36 7.60 -3.41
N CYS A 19 5.26 6.89 -3.70
CA CYS A 19 3.91 7.44 -3.58
C CYS A 19 3.33 7.36 -2.16
N TYR A 20 4.04 6.80 -1.20
CA TYR A 20 3.66 6.62 0.22
C TYR A 20 2.35 5.86 0.48
N ARG A 21 1.71 5.28 -0.56
CA ARG A 21 0.45 4.54 -0.39
C ARG A 21 0.57 3.41 0.62
N CYS A 22 1.64 2.60 0.51
CA CYS A 22 1.88 1.47 1.41
C CYS A 22 2.07 1.90 2.87
N LEU A 23 2.69 3.06 3.10
CA LEU A 23 2.88 3.63 4.44
C LEU A 23 1.54 4.03 5.05
N ARG A 24 0.68 4.72 4.28
CA ARG A 24 -0.66 5.16 4.72
C ARG A 24 -1.60 4.00 5.07
N VAL A 25 -1.48 2.87 4.38
CA VAL A 25 -2.38 1.72 4.58
C VAL A 25 -1.81 0.67 5.52
N CYS A 26 -0.59 0.83 6.00
CA CYS A 26 0.01 -0.11 6.94
C CYS A 26 -0.62 0.06 8.33
N PRO A 27 -1.38 -0.92 8.83
CA PRO A 27 -2.12 -0.75 10.08
C PRO A 27 -1.21 -0.64 11.30
N VAL A 28 0.01 -1.18 11.21
CA VAL A 28 0.98 -1.23 12.33
C VAL A 28 2.20 -0.33 12.12
N GLY A 29 2.22 0.49 11.05
CA GLY A 29 3.34 1.40 10.80
C GLY A 29 4.67 0.70 10.50
N ALA A 30 4.66 -0.53 9.99
CA ALA A 30 5.87 -1.30 9.67
C ALA A 30 6.52 -0.92 8.33
N ILE A 31 6.21 0.25 7.77
CA ILE A 31 6.78 0.72 6.50
C ILE A 31 7.50 2.03 6.77
N GLY A 32 8.77 2.05 6.43
CA GLY A 32 9.60 3.25 6.46
C GLY A 32 10.02 3.67 5.05
N ILE A 33 10.52 4.90 4.96
CA ILE A 33 11.12 5.47 3.75
C ILE A 33 12.58 5.79 4.06
N ARG A 34 13.47 5.37 3.17
CA ARG A 34 14.90 5.67 3.25
C ARG A 34 15.44 5.83 1.83
N ASP A 35 16.18 6.90 1.59
CA ASP A 35 16.75 7.21 0.26
C ASP A 35 15.68 7.20 -0.85
N GLY A 36 14.51 7.80 -0.61
CA GLY A 36 13.38 7.81 -1.53
C GLY A 36 12.77 6.43 -1.82
N GLN A 37 13.02 5.40 -1.01
CA GLN A 37 12.52 4.05 -1.23
C GLN A 37 11.78 3.51 0.00
N ALA A 38 10.59 2.97 -0.25
CA ALA A 38 9.83 2.33 0.82
C ALA A 38 10.42 0.95 1.16
N TYR A 39 10.76 0.72 2.41
CA TYR A 39 11.17 -0.59 2.93
C TYR A 39 10.17 -1.14 3.95
N ILE A 40 10.35 -2.36 4.37
CA ILE A 40 9.53 -3.02 5.41
C ILE A 40 10.42 -3.34 6.59
N ASP A 41 10.00 -2.88 7.75
CA ASP A 41 10.55 -3.27 9.03
C ASP A 41 9.95 -4.62 9.43
N ASP A 42 10.74 -5.67 9.34
CA ASP A 42 10.30 -7.06 9.57
C ASP A 42 9.91 -7.31 11.02
N ASP A 43 10.54 -6.62 11.97
CA ASP A 43 10.25 -6.74 13.40
C ASP A 43 8.87 -6.15 13.73
N LYS A 44 8.50 -5.05 13.06
CA LYS A 44 7.17 -4.43 13.18
C LYS A 44 6.10 -5.12 12.32
N CYS A 45 6.49 -5.80 11.25
CA CYS A 45 5.56 -6.34 10.25
C CYS A 45 4.81 -7.57 10.75
N ILE A 46 3.46 -7.53 10.67
CA ILE A 46 2.57 -8.66 10.98
C ILE A 46 2.24 -9.55 9.77
N LYS A 47 2.87 -9.31 8.64
CA LYS A 47 2.74 -10.07 7.39
C LYS A 47 1.32 -10.08 6.77
N CYS A 48 0.44 -9.14 7.14
CA CYS A 48 -0.96 -9.10 6.67
C CYS A 48 -1.12 -8.90 5.14
N GLY A 49 -0.10 -8.37 4.46
CA GLY A 49 -0.10 -8.18 3.01
C GLY A 49 -0.96 -7.02 2.48
N THR A 50 -1.51 -6.16 3.35
CA THR A 50 -2.30 -5.00 2.93
C THR A 50 -1.52 -4.10 1.97
N CYS A 51 -0.23 -3.87 2.26
CA CYS A 51 0.65 -3.07 1.40
C CYS A 51 0.86 -3.67 0.00
N ILE A 52 0.78 -5.00 -0.16
CA ILE A 52 0.88 -5.70 -1.45
C ILE A 52 -0.37 -5.38 -2.27
N ARG A 53 -1.55 -5.60 -1.68
CA ARG A 53 -2.84 -5.37 -2.34
C ARG A 53 -3.04 -3.91 -2.76
N GLU A 54 -2.62 -2.97 -1.91
CA GLU A 54 -2.84 -1.54 -2.09
C GLU A 54 -1.75 -0.83 -2.91
N CYS A 55 -0.68 -1.53 -3.30
CA CYS A 55 0.40 -0.91 -4.08
C CYS A 55 0.02 -0.74 -5.56
N PRO A 56 -0.20 0.49 -6.06
CA PRO A 56 -0.59 0.72 -7.45
C PRO A 56 0.53 0.35 -8.43
N GLN A 57 1.79 0.42 -7.98
CA GLN A 57 2.98 0.10 -8.78
C GLN A 57 3.36 -1.39 -8.70
N LYS A 58 2.64 -2.19 -7.90
CA LYS A 58 3.02 -3.60 -7.61
C LYS A 58 4.49 -3.75 -7.17
N ALA A 59 5.01 -2.73 -6.49
CA ALA A 59 6.36 -2.73 -5.95
C ALA A 59 6.47 -3.50 -4.64
N LYS A 60 5.38 -3.55 -3.84
CA LYS A 60 5.29 -4.43 -2.67
C LYS A 60 4.94 -5.83 -3.13
N THR A 61 5.72 -6.80 -2.66
CA THR A 61 5.60 -8.20 -3.06
C THR A 61 5.95 -9.12 -1.90
N TYR A 62 5.95 -10.41 -2.13
CA TYR A 62 6.25 -11.43 -1.13
C TYR A 62 7.21 -12.47 -1.71
N ARG A 63 7.85 -13.24 -0.82
CA ARG A 63 8.75 -14.34 -1.18
C ARG A 63 7.95 -15.41 -1.92
N LYS A 64 8.46 -15.78 -3.07
CA LYS A 64 7.90 -16.87 -3.88
C LYS A 64 8.62 -18.17 -3.55
N ASP A 65 7.85 -19.21 -3.25
CA ASP A 65 8.36 -20.51 -2.85
C ASP A 65 8.03 -21.59 -3.92
N LEU A 66 7.76 -21.16 -5.17
CA LEU A 66 7.40 -22.04 -6.27
C LEU A 66 8.52 -23.03 -6.65
N ASP A 67 9.78 -22.58 -6.63
CA ASP A 67 10.93 -23.43 -6.95
C ASP A 67 11.15 -24.50 -5.87
N ASP A 68 10.88 -24.18 -4.61
CA ASP A 68 10.92 -25.15 -3.51
C ASP A 68 9.82 -26.23 -3.70
N ALA A 69 8.61 -25.83 -4.11
CA ALA A 69 7.51 -26.74 -4.41
C ALA A 69 7.85 -27.70 -5.57
N ARG A 70 8.43 -27.17 -6.65
CA ARG A 70 8.88 -27.97 -7.80
C ARG A 70 9.98 -28.97 -7.40
N THR A 71 10.94 -28.51 -6.63
CA THR A 71 12.02 -29.37 -6.11
C THR A 71 11.46 -30.49 -5.25
N LEU A 72 10.46 -30.17 -4.43
CA LEU A 72 9.83 -31.16 -3.55
C LEU A 72 9.06 -32.24 -4.35
N LEU A 73 8.32 -31.86 -5.38
CA LEU A 73 7.63 -32.82 -6.27
C LEU A 73 8.62 -33.67 -7.06
N ALA A 74 9.73 -33.08 -7.52
CA ALA A 74 10.78 -33.81 -8.25
C ALA A 74 11.56 -34.78 -7.35
N SER A 75 11.46 -34.68 -6.02
CA SER A 75 12.21 -35.53 -5.08
C SER A 75 11.76 -36.98 -5.01
N GLY A 76 10.67 -37.36 -5.69
CA GLY A 76 10.10 -38.70 -5.66
C GLY A 76 9.35 -39.05 -4.36
N LYS A 77 9.16 -38.10 -3.46
CA LYS A 77 8.38 -38.28 -2.24
C LYS A 77 6.89 -38.15 -2.52
N VAL A 78 6.07 -38.74 -1.65
CA VAL A 78 4.63 -38.54 -1.67
C VAL A 78 4.34 -37.09 -1.25
N VAL A 79 3.69 -36.32 -2.12
CA VAL A 79 3.36 -34.92 -1.87
C VAL A 79 1.85 -34.72 -1.95
N ALA A 80 1.27 -34.14 -0.91
CA ALA A 80 -0.12 -33.78 -0.82
C ALA A 80 -0.32 -32.27 -1.00
N ALA A 81 -1.27 -31.88 -1.84
CA ALA A 81 -1.78 -30.51 -1.91
C ALA A 81 -2.91 -30.31 -0.88
N SER A 82 -2.81 -29.27 -0.07
CA SER A 82 -3.90 -28.77 0.77
C SER A 82 -4.33 -27.40 0.24
N ILE A 83 -5.46 -27.33 -0.47
CA ILE A 83 -5.93 -26.09 -1.09
C ILE A 83 -7.00 -25.42 -0.23
N ALA A 84 -6.83 -24.13 0.04
CA ALA A 84 -7.77 -23.34 0.82
C ALA A 84 -9.12 -23.17 0.10
N PRO A 85 -10.28 -23.29 0.77
CA PRO A 85 -11.60 -23.22 0.13
C PRO A 85 -11.89 -21.87 -0.55
N SER A 86 -11.12 -20.83 -0.26
CA SER A 86 -11.12 -19.56 -1.01
C SER A 86 -10.70 -19.70 -2.47
N PHE A 87 -10.20 -20.87 -2.90
CA PHE A 87 -9.88 -21.12 -4.30
C PHE A 87 -11.11 -20.97 -5.20
N ALA A 88 -12.32 -21.24 -4.69
CA ALA A 88 -13.56 -21.04 -5.43
C ALA A 88 -13.82 -19.56 -5.81
N ALA A 89 -13.20 -18.61 -5.10
CA ALA A 89 -13.22 -17.18 -5.47
C ALA A 89 -12.23 -16.88 -6.63
N ALA A 90 -11.11 -17.59 -6.69
CA ALA A 90 -10.09 -17.44 -7.73
C ALA A 90 -10.42 -18.23 -9.01
N TYR A 91 -10.97 -19.43 -8.85
CA TYR A 91 -11.32 -20.38 -9.92
C TYR A 91 -12.82 -20.71 -9.91
N PRO A 92 -13.71 -19.75 -10.26
CA PRO A 92 -15.14 -19.92 -10.11
C PRO A 92 -15.77 -20.80 -11.18
N GLY A 93 -16.98 -21.30 -10.88
CA GLY A 93 -17.85 -21.99 -11.82
C GLY A 93 -17.28 -23.33 -12.26
N TRP A 94 -17.09 -23.52 -13.56
CA TRP A 94 -16.56 -24.75 -14.17
C TRP A 94 -15.09 -25.01 -13.82
N MET A 95 -14.32 -23.99 -13.46
CA MET A 95 -12.91 -24.14 -13.09
C MET A 95 -12.74 -24.89 -11.78
N THR A 96 -13.66 -24.72 -10.83
CA THR A 96 -13.57 -25.30 -9.49
C THR A 96 -13.36 -26.81 -9.51
N GLU A 97 -14.08 -27.53 -10.40
CA GLU A 97 -14.01 -28.99 -10.47
C GLU A 97 -12.81 -29.51 -11.29
N ARG A 98 -12.09 -28.60 -11.96
CA ARG A 98 -10.94 -28.95 -12.80
C ARG A 98 -9.60 -28.65 -12.12
N VAL A 99 -9.61 -27.83 -11.07
CA VAL A 99 -8.42 -27.55 -10.25
C VAL A 99 -7.79 -28.84 -9.68
N PRO A 100 -8.56 -29.81 -9.14
CA PRO A 100 -7.95 -31.05 -8.63
C PRO A 100 -7.18 -31.83 -9.70
N SER A 101 -7.72 -31.93 -10.92
CA SER A 101 -7.04 -32.60 -12.04
C SER A 101 -5.76 -31.85 -12.45
N ALA A 102 -5.79 -30.53 -12.47
CA ALA A 102 -4.61 -29.72 -12.78
C ALA A 102 -3.50 -29.90 -11.72
N LEU A 103 -3.86 -29.97 -10.45
CA LEU A 103 -2.89 -30.25 -9.37
C LEU A 103 -2.30 -31.68 -9.50
N ARG A 104 -3.12 -32.68 -9.82
CA ARG A 104 -2.59 -34.03 -10.08
C ARG A 104 -1.67 -34.06 -11.31
N MET A 105 -1.97 -33.28 -12.34
CA MET A 105 -1.11 -33.14 -13.52
C MET A 105 0.23 -32.47 -13.20
N LEU A 106 0.28 -31.58 -12.20
CA LEU A 106 1.53 -31.00 -11.65
C LEU A 106 2.37 -32.04 -10.88
N GLY A 107 1.82 -33.22 -10.55
CA GLY A 107 2.54 -34.29 -9.88
C GLY A 107 2.16 -34.54 -8.41
N PHE A 108 1.11 -33.88 -7.90
CA PHE A 108 0.62 -34.15 -6.54
C PHE A 108 0.03 -35.55 -6.44
N SER A 109 0.45 -36.30 -5.42
CA SER A 109 -0.04 -37.64 -5.13
C SER A 109 -1.45 -37.65 -4.55
N TYR A 110 -1.76 -36.65 -3.76
CA TYR A 110 -3.07 -36.40 -3.12
C TYR A 110 -3.43 -34.93 -3.23
N VAL A 111 -4.71 -34.66 -3.51
CA VAL A 111 -5.24 -33.30 -3.63
C VAL A 111 -6.46 -33.14 -2.73
N LEU A 112 -6.27 -32.45 -1.60
CA LEU A 112 -7.27 -32.32 -0.56
C LEU A 112 -7.68 -30.85 -0.37
N GLU A 113 -8.90 -30.65 0.10
CA GLU A 113 -9.42 -29.33 0.43
C GLU A 113 -9.19 -29.02 1.93
N THR A 114 -8.58 -27.87 2.24
CA THR A 114 -8.32 -27.46 3.63
C THR A 114 -9.61 -27.28 4.46
N SER A 115 -10.78 -27.37 3.84
CA SER A 115 -12.08 -27.39 4.54
C SER A 115 -12.16 -28.48 5.61
N ASP A 116 -11.49 -29.62 5.41
CA ASP A 116 -11.45 -30.68 6.41
C ASP A 116 -10.73 -30.22 7.70
N GLY A 117 -9.58 -29.55 7.55
CA GLY A 117 -8.88 -28.90 8.67
C GLY A 117 -9.65 -27.72 9.26
N ALA A 118 -10.41 -26.99 8.43
CA ALA A 118 -11.23 -25.87 8.88
C ALA A 118 -12.34 -26.33 9.83
N ARG A 119 -12.98 -27.46 9.54
CA ARG A 119 -13.98 -28.08 10.41
C ARG A 119 -13.36 -28.41 11.78
N LEU A 120 -12.24 -29.14 11.79
CA LEU A 120 -11.55 -29.50 13.03
C LEU A 120 -11.20 -28.27 13.89
N THR A 121 -10.67 -27.23 13.24
CA THR A 121 -10.33 -25.99 13.93
C THR A 121 -11.57 -25.29 14.49
N ALA A 122 -12.66 -25.21 13.73
CA ALA A 122 -13.89 -24.55 14.16
C ALA A 122 -14.52 -25.26 15.36
N GLU A 123 -14.70 -26.57 15.27
CA GLU A 123 -15.25 -27.39 16.35
C GLU A 123 -14.43 -27.24 17.65
N ALA A 124 -13.11 -27.39 17.56
CA ALA A 124 -12.23 -27.26 18.72
C ALA A 124 -12.22 -25.83 19.29
N THR A 125 -12.32 -24.80 18.42
CA THR A 125 -12.38 -23.40 18.83
C THR A 125 -13.65 -23.11 19.60
N VAL A 126 -14.81 -23.54 19.10
CA VAL A 126 -16.10 -23.36 19.77
C VAL A 126 -16.16 -24.15 21.09
N GLU A 127 -15.64 -25.38 21.11
CA GLU A 127 -15.58 -26.18 22.32
C GLU A 127 -14.74 -25.48 23.40
N LYS A 128 -13.53 -25.05 23.08
CA LYS A 128 -12.66 -24.36 24.05
C LYS A 128 -13.22 -23.02 24.49
N ALA A 129 -13.90 -22.27 23.62
CA ALA A 129 -14.52 -20.98 23.96
C ALA A 129 -15.55 -21.13 25.10
N LYS A 130 -16.25 -22.26 25.20
CA LYS A 130 -17.22 -22.54 26.29
C LYS A 130 -16.58 -22.55 27.69
N TYR A 131 -15.30 -22.88 27.78
CA TYR A 131 -14.56 -22.98 29.03
C TYR A 131 -13.68 -21.75 29.32
N GLN A 132 -13.56 -20.81 28.38
CA GLN A 132 -12.73 -19.63 28.52
C GLN A 132 -13.49 -18.49 29.22
N LYS A 133 -13.07 -18.12 30.44
CA LYS A 133 -13.78 -17.16 31.29
C LYS A 133 -13.73 -15.70 30.74
N CYS A 134 -12.73 -15.37 29.96
CA CYS A 134 -12.42 -13.99 29.54
C CYS A 134 -12.75 -13.69 28.05
N GLY A 135 -13.59 -14.55 27.45
CA GLY A 135 -13.85 -14.47 26.02
C GLY A 135 -12.69 -14.98 25.15
N GLY A 136 -13.02 -15.60 24.01
CA GLY A 136 -12.04 -16.23 23.12
C GLY A 136 -11.85 -15.51 21.81
N ILE A 137 -10.60 -15.33 21.39
CA ILE A 137 -10.22 -14.83 20.07
C ILE A 137 -9.82 -16.02 19.20
N CYS A 138 -10.52 -16.23 18.08
CA CYS A 138 -10.15 -17.26 17.11
C CYS A 138 -8.79 -16.97 16.47
N THR A 139 -7.97 -17.99 16.36
CA THR A 139 -6.56 -17.92 15.91
C THR A 139 -6.35 -18.43 14.48
N ALA A 140 -7.41 -18.61 13.71
CA ALA A 140 -7.33 -19.09 12.33
C ALA A 140 -6.58 -18.13 11.39
N CYS A 141 -6.57 -16.82 11.69
CA CYS A 141 -5.87 -15.79 10.92
C CYS A 141 -4.49 -15.50 11.52
N PRO A 142 -3.36 -15.89 10.84
CA PRO A 142 -2.03 -15.67 11.39
C PRO A 142 -1.64 -14.20 11.52
N ALA A 143 -2.23 -13.30 10.73
CA ALA A 143 -1.99 -11.87 10.88
C ALA A 143 -2.60 -11.31 12.18
N VAL A 144 -3.71 -11.88 12.67
CA VAL A 144 -4.30 -11.56 13.97
C VAL A 144 -3.39 -12.04 15.09
N VAL A 145 -2.92 -13.28 15.00
CA VAL A 145 -1.98 -13.86 15.98
C VAL A 145 -0.71 -13.00 16.05
N ASN A 146 -0.07 -12.73 14.91
CA ASN A 146 1.12 -11.88 14.85
C ASN A 146 0.88 -10.46 15.41
N TYR A 147 -0.32 -9.90 15.18
CA TYR A 147 -0.71 -8.62 15.76
C TYR A 147 -0.83 -8.69 17.28
N THR A 148 -1.45 -9.72 17.80
CA THR A 148 -1.62 -9.91 19.25
C THR A 148 -0.26 -10.10 19.94
N GLU A 149 0.58 -10.99 19.42
CA GLU A 149 1.90 -11.29 20.00
C GLU A 149 2.83 -10.06 20.02
N LYS A 150 2.77 -9.20 18.96
CA LYS A 150 3.65 -8.02 18.83
C LYS A 150 3.10 -6.77 19.49
N TYR A 151 1.80 -6.53 19.41
CA TYR A 151 1.21 -5.23 19.75
C TYR A 151 0.19 -5.27 20.89
N LYS A 152 -0.29 -6.46 21.26
CA LYS A 152 -1.31 -6.64 22.28
C LYS A 152 -0.98 -7.83 23.19
N PRO A 153 0.20 -7.84 23.82
CA PRO A 153 0.63 -8.95 24.67
C PRO A 153 -0.30 -9.21 25.85
N ASP A 154 -1.02 -8.19 26.32
CA ASP A 154 -2.08 -8.26 27.32
C ASP A 154 -3.29 -9.10 26.89
N MET A 155 -3.45 -9.34 25.60
CA MET A 155 -4.58 -10.08 25.03
C MET A 155 -4.22 -11.53 24.64
N ILE A 156 -3.00 -11.97 24.87
CA ILE A 156 -2.54 -13.33 24.47
C ILE A 156 -3.35 -14.43 25.15
N ASP A 157 -3.71 -14.24 26.40
CA ASP A 157 -4.52 -15.22 27.16
C ASP A 157 -5.94 -15.36 26.61
N LYS A 158 -6.40 -14.37 25.79
CA LYS A 158 -7.68 -14.45 25.08
C LYS A 158 -7.59 -15.22 23.77
N LEU A 159 -6.38 -15.48 23.24
CA LEU A 159 -6.20 -16.32 22.05
C LEU A 159 -6.59 -17.77 22.37
N ILE A 160 -7.51 -18.31 21.62
CA ILE A 160 -7.90 -19.72 21.77
C ILE A 160 -6.76 -20.59 21.28
N LYS A 161 -6.23 -21.45 22.19
CA LYS A 161 -5.07 -22.32 21.94
C LYS A 161 -5.43 -23.48 20.99
N VAL A 162 -5.80 -23.12 19.76
CA VAL A 162 -6.13 -24.04 18.66
C VAL A 162 -5.36 -23.61 17.41
N VAL A 163 -4.79 -24.59 16.72
CA VAL A 163 -4.06 -24.36 15.46
C VAL A 163 -5.00 -23.91 14.33
N SER A 164 -4.44 -23.24 13.34
CA SER A 164 -5.20 -22.82 12.16
C SER A 164 -5.62 -24.03 11.28
N PRO A 165 -6.61 -23.86 10.38
CA PRO A 165 -7.02 -24.88 9.42
C PRO A 165 -5.87 -25.48 8.62
N MET A 166 -4.89 -24.68 8.21
CA MET A 166 -3.72 -25.14 7.46
C MET A 166 -2.91 -26.16 8.28
N ILE A 167 -2.61 -25.83 9.54
CA ILE A 167 -1.82 -26.70 10.42
C ILE A 167 -2.61 -27.94 10.83
N ALA A 168 -3.91 -27.79 11.16
CA ALA A 168 -4.79 -28.91 11.50
C ALA A 168 -4.84 -29.93 10.36
N HIS A 169 -5.07 -29.46 9.14
CA HIS A 169 -5.17 -30.30 7.96
C HIS A 169 -3.82 -30.98 7.61
N ALA A 170 -2.72 -30.25 7.69
CA ALA A 170 -1.40 -30.82 7.43
C ALA A 170 -1.02 -31.90 8.45
N ARG A 171 -1.38 -31.73 9.75
CA ARG A 171 -1.23 -32.78 10.77
C ARG A 171 -2.07 -34.02 10.42
N GLN A 172 -3.31 -33.82 9.95
CA GLN A 172 -4.20 -34.90 9.54
C GLN A 172 -3.64 -35.65 8.34
N ILE A 173 -3.16 -34.94 7.32
CA ILE A 173 -2.53 -35.51 6.11
C ILE A 173 -1.33 -36.38 6.51
N LYS A 174 -0.39 -35.83 7.29
CA LYS A 174 0.81 -36.56 7.70
C LYS A 174 0.48 -37.79 8.59
N ARG A 175 -0.56 -37.71 9.40
CA ARG A 175 -1.00 -38.85 10.20
C ARG A 175 -1.59 -39.97 9.35
N SER A 176 -2.31 -39.64 8.29
CA SER A 176 -2.99 -40.62 7.42
C SER A 176 -2.09 -41.21 6.35
N PHE A 177 -1.19 -40.41 5.76
CA PHE A 177 -0.33 -40.85 4.65
C PHE A 177 1.11 -41.15 5.06
N GLY A 178 1.43 -41.02 6.35
CA GLY A 178 2.76 -41.21 6.91
C GLY A 178 3.49 -39.89 7.16
N SER A 179 4.40 -39.90 8.13
CA SER A 179 5.19 -38.73 8.54
C SER A 179 6.08 -38.16 7.41
N ASP A 180 6.47 -39.01 6.46
CA ASP A 180 7.31 -38.65 5.33
C ASP A 180 6.52 -37.98 4.20
N CYS A 181 5.18 -38.03 4.24
CA CYS A 181 4.33 -37.32 3.30
C CYS A 181 4.59 -35.82 3.40
N LYS A 182 4.88 -35.19 2.28
CA LYS A 182 5.12 -33.76 2.18
C LYS A 182 3.82 -33.00 1.93
N VAL A 183 3.66 -31.85 2.57
CA VAL A 183 2.43 -31.06 2.47
C VAL A 183 2.75 -29.71 1.87
N ILE A 184 2.13 -29.40 0.73
CA ILE A 184 2.13 -28.08 0.13
C ILE A 184 0.76 -27.46 0.34
N PHE A 185 0.72 -26.36 1.11
CA PHE A 185 -0.50 -25.56 1.25
C PHE A 185 -0.61 -24.55 0.12
N ILE A 186 -1.81 -24.37 -0.43
CA ILE A 186 -2.10 -23.41 -1.50
C ILE A 186 -3.26 -22.52 -1.09
N GLY A 187 -3.04 -21.18 -0.99
CA GLY A 187 -4.08 -20.28 -0.53
C GLY A 187 -3.79 -18.79 -0.81
N PRO A 188 -4.68 -17.86 -0.44
CA PRO A 188 -4.58 -16.45 -0.82
C PRO A 188 -3.69 -15.61 0.12
N CYS A 189 -3.11 -16.22 1.16
CA CYS A 189 -2.59 -15.51 2.32
C CYS A 189 -1.06 -15.60 2.44
N VAL A 190 -0.38 -14.44 2.43
CA VAL A 190 1.08 -14.40 2.60
C VAL A 190 1.54 -14.64 4.04
N ALA A 191 0.69 -14.31 5.05
CA ALA A 191 1.01 -14.60 6.44
C ALA A 191 1.07 -16.10 6.75
N LYS A 192 0.46 -16.96 5.93
CA LYS A 192 0.57 -18.42 6.06
C LYS A 192 2.00 -18.92 5.81
N LYS A 193 2.83 -18.18 5.04
CA LYS A 193 4.25 -18.49 4.89
C LYS A 193 4.99 -18.34 6.22
N SER A 194 4.74 -17.26 6.99
CA SER A 194 5.33 -17.10 8.32
C SER A 194 4.78 -18.06 9.35
N GLU A 195 3.51 -18.43 9.26
CA GLU A 195 2.92 -19.42 10.15
C GLU A 195 3.57 -20.80 9.98
N ALA A 196 3.81 -21.23 8.74
CA ALA A 196 4.47 -22.50 8.48
C ALA A 196 5.93 -22.56 8.99
N GLU A 197 6.59 -21.41 9.11
CA GLU A 197 7.97 -21.29 9.59
C GLU A 197 8.10 -21.16 11.12
N ARG A 198 6.99 -21.16 11.86
CA ARG A 198 7.03 -21.15 13.31
C ARG A 198 7.66 -22.45 13.83
N LYS A 199 8.50 -22.34 14.85
CA LYS A 199 9.21 -23.49 15.45
C LYS A 199 8.27 -24.61 15.89
N GLU A 200 7.12 -24.24 16.46
CA GLU A 200 6.10 -25.18 16.93
C GLU A 200 5.42 -25.96 15.79
N TYR A 201 5.58 -25.50 14.54
CA TYR A 201 5.02 -26.13 13.33
C TYR A 201 6.10 -26.65 12.37
N GLU A 202 7.34 -26.72 12.83
CA GLU A 202 8.45 -27.23 12.00
C GLU A 202 8.11 -28.62 11.46
N GLY A 203 8.28 -28.78 10.15
CA GLY A 203 8.01 -30.03 9.45
C GLY A 203 6.52 -30.40 9.31
N VAL A 204 5.56 -29.56 9.73
CA VAL A 204 4.12 -29.81 9.55
C VAL A 204 3.68 -29.45 8.15
N VAL A 205 4.01 -28.25 7.68
CA VAL A 205 3.79 -27.76 6.32
C VAL A 205 5.15 -27.54 5.67
N ASP A 206 5.40 -28.17 4.55
CA ASP A 206 6.71 -28.13 3.92
C ASP A 206 6.87 -26.90 3.01
N VAL A 207 5.83 -26.50 2.27
CA VAL A 207 5.83 -25.30 1.40
C VAL A 207 4.45 -24.64 1.43
N VAL A 208 4.43 -23.30 1.37
CA VAL A 208 3.21 -22.51 1.22
C VAL A 208 3.23 -21.75 -0.09
N LEU A 209 2.31 -22.06 -0.98
CA LEU A 209 2.09 -21.35 -2.24
C LEU A 209 0.87 -20.43 -2.14
N THR A 210 0.90 -19.37 -2.93
CA THR A 210 -0.27 -18.52 -3.15
C THR A 210 -1.02 -18.93 -4.42
N PHE A 211 -2.25 -18.43 -4.60
CA PHE A 211 -2.96 -18.68 -5.88
C PHE A 211 -2.27 -17.99 -7.07
N GLU A 212 -1.61 -16.85 -6.85
CA GLU A 212 -0.80 -16.23 -7.90
C GLU A 212 0.39 -17.11 -8.31
N GLU A 213 1.05 -17.76 -7.33
CA GLU A 213 2.12 -18.72 -7.62
C GLU A 213 1.60 -19.98 -8.34
N LEU A 214 0.39 -20.44 -7.98
CA LEU A 214 -0.26 -21.55 -8.70
C LEU A 214 -0.57 -21.17 -10.15
N ASP A 215 -1.12 -19.95 -10.38
CA ASP A 215 -1.38 -19.46 -11.74
C ASP A 215 -0.10 -19.36 -12.58
N GLU A 216 1.00 -18.89 -11.98
CA GLU A 216 2.31 -18.84 -12.63
C GLU A 216 2.79 -20.25 -12.98
N TRP A 217 2.61 -21.20 -12.08
CA TRP A 217 3.01 -22.59 -12.29
C TRP A 217 2.22 -23.25 -13.41
N LEU A 218 0.88 -23.16 -13.38
CA LEU A 218 0.01 -23.68 -14.43
C LEU A 218 0.37 -23.11 -15.81
N LYS A 219 0.64 -21.81 -15.89
CA LYS A 219 1.08 -21.15 -17.13
C LYS A 219 2.42 -21.67 -17.62
N HIS A 220 3.39 -21.85 -16.72
CA HIS A 220 4.71 -22.36 -17.07
C HIS A 220 4.65 -23.79 -17.63
N GLU A 221 3.86 -24.66 -17.01
CA GLU A 221 3.63 -26.05 -17.45
C GLU A 221 2.63 -26.14 -18.60
N LYS A 222 2.11 -25.01 -19.10
CA LYS A 222 1.10 -24.93 -20.18
C LYS A 222 -0.18 -25.72 -19.87
N ILE A 223 -0.56 -25.83 -18.61
CA ILE A 223 -1.79 -26.46 -18.15
C ILE A 223 -2.93 -25.46 -18.26
N ASP A 224 -3.87 -25.72 -19.19
CA ASP A 224 -5.11 -24.93 -19.31
C ASP A 224 -6.27 -25.72 -18.66
N LEU A 225 -6.90 -25.10 -17.67
CA LEU A 225 -8.06 -25.71 -16.98
C LEU A 225 -9.21 -26.08 -17.92
N ARG A 226 -9.33 -25.43 -19.08
CA ARG A 226 -10.35 -25.78 -20.09
C ARG A 226 -10.18 -27.20 -20.61
N ASN A 227 -8.94 -27.69 -20.67
CA ASN A 227 -8.58 -28.99 -21.17
C ASN A 227 -8.49 -30.05 -20.07
N MET A 228 -8.67 -29.67 -18.80
CA MET A 228 -8.60 -30.62 -17.70
C MET A 228 -9.95 -31.33 -17.51
N PRO A 229 -9.96 -32.63 -17.21
CA PRO A 229 -11.18 -33.32 -16.82
C PRO A 229 -11.66 -32.82 -15.45
N GLU A 230 -12.95 -32.92 -15.23
CA GLU A 230 -13.54 -32.69 -13.92
C GLU A 230 -13.17 -33.84 -12.98
N SER A 231 -12.77 -33.52 -11.76
CA SER A 231 -12.44 -34.50 -10.72
C SER A 231 -12.67 -33.95 -9.32
N GLY A 232 -12.86 -34.86 -8.37
CA GLY A 232 -13.06 -34.53 -6.97
C GLY A 232 -11.75 -34.43 -6.18
N PHE A 233 -11.88 -34.01 -4.94
CA PHE A 233 -10.83 -34.02 -3.93
C PHE A 233 -10.82 -35.37 -3.18
N GLU A 234 -9.69 -35.75 -2.62
CA GLU A 234 -9.65 -36.65 -1.48
C GLU A 234 -10.14 -35.89 -0.26
N SER A 235 -10.90 -36.54 0.63
CA SER A 235 -11.44 -35.87 1.83
C SER A 235 -11.48 -36.83 3.01
N PHE A 236 -11.26 -36.26 4.21
CA PHE A 236 -11.43 -36.97 5.50
C PHE A 236 -12.86 -36.91 6.01
N ASP A 237 -13.64 -35.96 5.54
CA ASP A 237 -15.03 -35.77 5.97
C ASP A 237 -15.84 -34.97 4.94
N GLY A 238 -17.12 -35.28 4.86
CA GLY A 238 -18.06 -34.70 3.92
C GLY A 238 -18.69 -33.36 4.30
N CYS A 239 -18.21 -32.62 5.33
CA CYS A 239 -18.85 -31.40 5.80
C CYS A 239 -18.71 -30.23 4.80
N CYS A 240 -19.83 -29.80 4.19
CA CYS A 240 -19.84 -28.68 3.22
C CYS A 240 -19.76 -27.30 3.89
N ASP A 241 -20.21 -27.14 5.12
CA ASP A 241 -20.23 -25.82 5.80
C ASP A 241 -18.84 -25.24 6.02
N ALA A 242 -17.82 -26.07 6.16
CA ALA A 242 -16.44 -25.65 6.30
C ALA A 242 -15.86 -24.95 5.04
N ARG A 243 -16.53 -25.05 3.90
CA ARG A 243 -16.20 -24.30 2.68
C ARG A 243 -16.51 -22.80 2.79
N LEU A 244 -17.34 -22.41 3.78
CA LEU A 244 -17.66 -21.00 4.06
C LEU A 244 -16.59 -20.32 4.92
N PHE A 245 -15.63 -21.05 5.46
CA PHE A 245 -14.59 -20.52 6.35
C PHE A 245 -13.82 -19.28 5.82
N PRO A 246 -13.62 -19.09 4.50
CA PRO A 246 -12.90 -17.91 4.00
C PRO A 246 -13.69 -16.59 4.05
N ILE A 247 -14.98 -16.60 4.36
CA ILE A 247 -15.83 -15.41 4.49
C ILE A 247 -16.10 -15.07 5.94
N PRO A 248 -16.36 -13.79 6.31
CA PRO A 248 -16.67 -13.41 7.69
C PRO A 248 -17.89 -14.17 8.23
N GLY A 249 -17.78 -14.69 9.45
CA GLY A 249 -18.78 -15.55 10.08
C GLY A 249 -18.70 -17.02 9.66
N GLY A 250 -17.82 -17.36 8.72
CA GLY A 250 -17.71 -18.72 8.20
C GLY A 250 -17.15 -19.73 9.19
N MET A 251 -16.23 -19.33 10.06
CA MET A 251 -15.73 -20.18 11.15
C MET A 251 -16.83 -20.46 12.19
N LEU A 252 -17.55 -19.43 12.61
CA LEU A 252 -18.65 -19.55 13.57
C LEU A 252 -19.70 -20.52 13.04
N ARG A 253 -20.13 -20.34 11.81
CA ARG A 253 -21.10 -21.23 11.15
C ARG A 253 -20.58 -22.67 11.05
N THR A 254 -19.32 -22.87 10.67
CA THR A 254 -18.69 -24.20 10.59
C THR A 254 -18.67 -24.87 11.97
N GLY A 255 -18.46 -24.12 13.04
CA GLY A 255 -18.50 -24.61 14.43
C GLY A 255 -19.91 -24.79 15.00
N GLY A 256 -20.96 -24.62 14.19
CA GLY A 256 -22.36 -24.77 14.63
C GLY A 256 -22.87 -23.60 15.48
N VAL A 257 -22.23 -22.43 15.40
CA VAL A 257 -22.68 -21.22 16.06
C VAL A 257 -23.50 -20.40 15.11
N GLU A 258 -24.78 -20.18 15.42
CA GLU A 258 -25.62 -19.24 14.68
C GLU A 258 -25.08 -17.83 14.88
N ASN A 259 -24.86 -17.12 13.80
CA ASN A 259 -24.37 -15.74 13.85
C ASN A 259 -25.20 -14.88 12.87
N ASP A 260 -26.33 -14.38 13.37
CA ASP A 260 -27.18 -13.42 12.66
C ASP A 260 -26.87 -11.96 13.04
N GLY A 261 -25.84 -11.73 13.85
CA GLY A 261 -25.47 -10.41 14.37
C GLY A 261 -26.29 -9.94 15.56
N THR A 262 -27.25 -10.76 16.03
CA THR A 262 -28.11 -10.46 17.18
C THR A 262 -27.80 -11.31 18.41
N ILE A 263 -26.98 -12.35 18.25
CA ILE A 263 -26.58 -13.23 19.35
C ILE A 263 -25.58 -12.49 20.23
N MET A 264 -25.96 -12.29 21.49
CA MET A 264 -25.09 -11.67 22.47
C MET A 264 -23.80 -12.47 22.64
N ASN A 265 -22.68 -11.74 22.70
CA ASN A 265 -21.36 -12.27 23.05
C ASN A 265 -20.63 -13.07 21.96
N VAL A 266 -21.17 -13.17 20.72
CA VAL A 266 -20.46 -13.78 19.59
C VAL A 266 -20.42 -12.78 18.45
N MET A 267 -19.23 -12.52 17.89
CA MET A 267 -19.10 -11.59 16.76
C MET A 267 -17.99 -12.00 15.80
N HIS A 268 -18.04 -11.43 14.62
CA HIS A 268 -16.92 -11.44 13.69
C HIS A 268 -16.44 -10.01 13.41
N ALA A 269 -15.14 -9.84 13.27
CA ALA A 269 -14.51 -8.58 12.86
C ALA A 269 -13.71 -8.80 11.57
N SER A 270 -13.93 -8.00 10.54
CA SER A 270 -13.19 -8.14 9.28
C SER A 270 -12.61 -6.82 8.79
N GLY A 271 -11.32 -6.87 8.42
CA GLY A 271 -10.53 -5.70 8.10
C GLY A 271 -9.66 -5.22 9.25
N SER A 272 -8.50 -4.65 8.92
CA SER A 272 -7.54 -4.19 9.93
C SER A 272 -8.13 -3.16 10.89
N GLU A 273 -8.96 -2.23 10.40
CA GLU A 273 -9.58 -1.19 11.21
C GLU A 273 -10.52 -1.79 12.26
N SER A 274 -11.49 -2.62 11.84
CA SER A 274 -12.44 -3.27 12.76
C SER A 274 -11.74 -4.18 13.77
N VAL A 275 -10.72 -4.91 13.32
CA VAL A 275 -9.93 -5.78 14.22
C VAL A 275 -9.18 -4.94 15.25
N MET A 276 -8.53 -3.86 14.86
CA MET A 276 -7.78 -3.01 15.79
C MET A 276 -8.70 -2.23 16.73
N GLU A 277 -9.86 -1.79 16.27
CA GLU A 277 -10.89 -1.17 17.09
C GLU A 277 -11.38 -2.13 18.17
N MET A 278 -11.69 -3.37 17.80
CA MET A 278 -12.03 -4.43 18.74
C MET A 278 -10.93 -4.63 19.81
N PHE A 279 -9.66 -4.69 19.41
CA PHE A 279 -8.52 -4.81 20.33
C PHE A 279 -8.27 -3.56 21.20
N SER A 280 -8.94 -2.44 20.93
CA SER A 280 -8.85 -1.21 21.73
C SER A 280 -9.91 -1.12 22.83
N LEU A 281 -10.86 -2.06 22.87
CA LEU A 281 -11.88 -2.10 23.89
C LEU A 281 -11.27 -2.30 25.28
N SER A 282 -11.80 -1.57 26.28
CA SER A 282 -11.45 -1.78 27.68
C SER A 282 -11.93 -3.15 28.16
N GLU A 283 -11.33 -3.66 29.23
CA GLU A 283 -11.76 -4.95 29.84
C GLU A 283 -13.24 -4.95 30.25
N GLU A 284 -13.76 -3.83 30.72
CA GLU A 284 -15.16 -3.67 31.09
C GLU A 284 -16.12 -3.82 29.89
N ASN A 285 -15.67 -3.41 28.71
CA ASN A 285 -16.44 -3.50 27.47
C ASN A 285 -16.16 -4.80 26.69
N TRP A 286 -15.24 -5.63 27.16
CA TRP A 286 -14.93 -6.92 26.57
C TRP A 286 -15.93 -7.97 27.03
N ASN A 287 -17.10 -7.98 26.44
CA ASN A 287 -18.19 -8.88 26.82
C ASN A 287 -18.49 -9.94 25.74
N PHE A 288 -17.45 -10.54 25.19
CA PHE A 288 -17.56 -11.54 24.12
C PHE A 288 -17.19 -12.92 24.66
N SER A 289 -17.95 -13.94 24.28
CA SER A 289 -17.59 -15.34 24.50
C SER A 289 -16.67 -15.87 23.41
N LEU A 290 -16.90 -15.43 22.17
CA LEU A 290 -16.11 -15.84 21.00
C LEU A 290 -16.11 -14.74 19.93
N ILE A 291 -14.92 -14.43 19.40
CA ILE A 291 -14.74 -13.51 18.30
C ILE A 291 -13.99 -14.22 17.17
N GLU A 292 -14.48 -14.05 15.93
CA GLU A 292 -13.80 -14.43 14.70
C GLU A 292 -13.18 -13.19 14.04
N PRO A 293 -11.90 -12.87 14.28
CA PRO A 293 -11.23 -11.76 13.63
C PRO A 293 -10.54 -12.21 12.35
N LEU A 294 -10.77 -11.47 11.25
CA LEU A 294 -10.10 -11.64 9.96
C LEU A 294 -9.42 -10.34 9.56
N PHE A 295 -8.11 -10.32 9.45
CA PHE A 295 -7.34 -9.10 9.17
C PHE A 295 -7.57 -8.53 7.75
N CYS A 296 -7.94 -9.39 6.80
CA CYS A 296 -8.38 -8.96 5.47
C CYS A 296 -9.84 -8.53 5.51
N ARG A 297 -10.16 -7.36 4.95
CA ARG A 297 -11.55 -6.91 4.76
C ARG A 297 -12.30 -7.94 3.91
N GLU A 298 -13.52 -8.32 4.32
CA GLU A 298 -14.33 -9.39 3.71
C GLU A 298 -13.69 -10.79 3.75
N GLY A 299 -12.71 -11.01 4.65
CA GLY A 299 -12.11 -12.31 4.88
C GLY A 299 -11.06 -12.74 3.86
N CYS A 300 -10.76 -14.03 3.82
CA CYS A 300 -9.69 -14.62 3.00
C CYS A 300 -9.96 -14.53 1.49
N ILE A 301 -11.21 -14.34 1.07
CA ILE A 301 -11.58 -14.10 -0.34
C ILE A 301 -11.00 -12.77 -0.88
N ASN A 302 -10.51 -11.91 0.00
CA ASN A 302 -9.81 -10.67 -0.32
C ASN A 302 -8.34 -10.71 0.15
N GLY A 303 -7.77 -11.90 0.24
CA GLY A 303 -6.37 -12.10 0.58
C GLY A 303 -5.42 -11.41 -0.42
N PRO A 304 -4.21 -11.03 0.03
CA PRO A 304 -3.28 -10.21 -0.77
C PRO A 304 -2.78 -10.90 -2.05
N ALA A 305 -2.87 -12.22 -2.14
CA ALA A 305 -2.41 -13.02 -3.28
C ALA A 305 -3.52 -13.94 -3.83
N ILE A 306 -4.77 -13.44 -3.89
CA ILE A 306 -5.93 -14.18 -4.39
C ILE A 306 -5.91 -14.41 -5.91
N GLY A 307 -5.17 -13.61 -6.68
CA GLY A 307 -4.95 -13.83 -8.12
C GLY A 307 -6.13 -13.52 -9.04
N THR A 308 -7.25 -12.99 -8.56
CA THR A 308 -8.44 -12.74 -9.40
C THR A 308 -8.80 -11.25 -9.51
N LYS A 309 -9.35 -10.86 -10.69
CA LYS A 309 -9.88 -9.52 -10.94
C LYS A 309 -11.37 -9.38 -10.60
N ALA A 310 -12.06 -10.47 -10.24
CA ALA A 310 -13.47 -10.43 -9.84
C ALA A 310 -13.67 -9.48 -8.66
N ASN A 311 -14.79 -8.76 -8.61
CA ASN A 311 -15.10 -7.90 -7.48
C ASN A 311 -15.41 -8.72 -6.21
N ILE A 312 -15.44 -8.06 -5.06
CA ILE A 312 -15.55 -8.75 -3.78
C ILE A 312 -16.88 -9.50 -3.61
N TYR A 313 -17.97 -8.97 -4.16
CA TYR A 313 -19.28 -9.60 -4.09
C TYR A 313 -19.38 -10.83 -4.99
N GLU A 314 -18.75 -10.80 -6.17
CA GLU A 314 -18.61 -11.97 -7.03
C GLU A 314 -17.80 -13.07 -6.35
N ARG A 315 -16.67 -12.73 -5.74
CA ARG A 315 -15.84 -13.68 -4.99
C ARG A 315 -16.63 -14.34 -3.87
N ARG A 316 -17.37 -13.56 -3.08
CA ARG A 316 -18.22 -14.06 -2.00
C ARG A 316 -19.30 -14.99 -2.53
N ASN A 317 -20.02 -14.58 -3.59
CA ASN A 317 -21.06 -15.37 -4.20
C ASN A 317 -20.53 -16.70 -4.78
N ASN A 318 -19.33 -16.68 -5.37
CA ASN A 318 -18.69 -17.90 -5.90
C ASN A 318 -18.38 -18.90 -4.78
N VAL A 319 -17.87 -18.44 -3.65
CA VAL A 319 -17.63 -19.31 -2.47
C VAL A 319 -18.95 -19.86 -1.92
N ILE A 320 -19.99 -19.04 -1.79
CA ILE A 320 -21.31 -19.48 -1.30
C ILE A 320 -21.91 -20.54 -2.25
N LYS A 321 -21.87 -20.28 -3.55
CA LYS A 321 -22.34 -21.25 -4.57
C LYS A 321 -21.54 -22.56 -4.53
N TYR A 322 -20.24 -22.45 -4.31
CA TYR A 322 -19.39 -23.63 -4.19
C TYR A 322 -19.70 -24.43 -2.91
N ALA A 323 -19.90 -23.75 -1.80
CA ALA A 323 -20.25 -24.41 -0.53
C ALA A 323 -21.63 -25.10 -0.57
N ALA A 324 -22.57 -24.57 -1.35
CA ALA A 324 -23.90 -25.16 -1.52
C ALA A 324 -23.93 -26.38 -2.46
N ARG A 325 -22.84 -26.68 -3.19
CA ARG A 325 -22.78 -27.85 -4.05
C ARG A 325 -22.46 -29.11 -3.23
N GLU A 326 -23.02 -30.24 -3.67
CA GLU A 326 -22.55 -31.54 -3.19
C GLU A 326 -21.04 -31.71 -3.44
N ARG A 327 -20.36 -32.36 -2.53
CA ARG A 327 -18.93 -32.62 -2.68
C ARG A 327 -18.70 -33.70 -3.75
N ASN A 328 -17.99 -33.31 -4.81
CA ASN A 328 -17.39 -34.28 -5.72
C ASN A 328 -16.13 -34.83 -5.05
N LEU A 329 -16.20 -36.05 -4.55
CA LEU A 329 -15.11 -36.71 -3.84
C LEU A 329 -14.47 -37.76 -4.75
N ASN A 330 -13.15 -37.69 -4.89
CA ASN A 330 -12.39 -38.74 -5.54
C ASN A 330 -12.25 -39.99 -4.67
N LYS A 331 -11.99 -39.75 -3.38
CA LYS A 331 -11.86 -40.79 -2.36
C LYS A 331 -12.15 -40.22 -0.96
N THR A 332 -12.94 -40.96 -0.20
CA THR A 332 -13.09 -40.70 1.25
C THR A 332 -12.02 -41.47 2.00
N ILE A 333 -11.37 -40.79 2.94
CA ILE A 333 -10.30 -41.32 3.80
C ILE A 333 -10.86 -41.37 5.22
N GLU A 334 -10.55 -42.42 5.96
CA GLU A 334 -10.96 -42.49 7.36
C GLU A 334 -10.36 -41.34 8.16
N PRO A 335 -11.19 -40.58 8.91
CA PRO A 335 -10.71 -39.49 9.73
C PRO A 335 -9.79 -39.98 10.83
N VAL A 336 -8.69 -39.28 11.05
CA VAL A 336 -7.73 -39.59 12.12
C VAL A 336 -7.70 -38.45 13.13
N SER A 337 -7.62 -38.80 14.42
CA SER A 337 -7.47 -37.80 15.48
C SER A 337 -6.07 -37.20 15.47
N VAL A 338 -6.00 -35.87 15.55
CA VAL A 338 -4.73 -35.13 15.64
C VAL A 338 -4.79 -34.10 16.75
N SER A 339 -3.63 -33.75 17.30
CA SER A 339 -3.58 -32.66 18.26
C SER A 339 -3.85 -31.32 17.57
N LEU A 340 -4.82 -30.59 18.08
CA LEU A 340 -5.17 -29.23 17.64
C LEU A 340 -4.62 -28.16 18.58
N PHE A 341 -3.91 -28.57 19.62
CA PHE A 341 -3.35 -27.65 20.60
C PHE A 341 -2.14 -26.92 20.08
N THR A 342 -2.02 -25.65 20.46
CA THR A 342 -0.84 -24.81 20.30
C THR A 342 -0.77 -23.79 21.44
N GLU A 343 0.38 -23.15 21.60
CA GLU A 343 0.58 -22.05 22.53
C GLU A 343 0.98 -20.79 21.77
N TYR A 344 0.67 -19.65 22.35
CA TYR A 344 1.04 -18.34 21.84
C TYR A 344 1.80 -17.58 22.93
N SER A 345 2.80 -16.81 22.53
CA SER A 345 3.67 -16.06 23.45
C SER A 345 3.87 -14.65 22.94
N ALA A 346 4.09 -13.72 23.87
CA ALA A 346 4.44 -12.36 23.50
C ALA A 346 5.79 -12.34 22.78
N ASP A 347 5.85 -11.61 21.66
CA ASP A 347 7.13 -11.20 21.10
C ASP A 347 7.83 -10.22 22.07
N PRO A 348 9.16 -10.12 22.02
CA PRO A 348 9.86 -9.08 22.76
C PRO A 348 9.24 -7.71 22.48
N PRO A 349 9.09 -6.86 23.51
CA PRO A 349 8.53 -5.53 23.31
C PRO A 349 9.27 -4.79 22.20
N LEU A 350 8.54 -4.20 21.27
CA LEU A 350 9.10 -3.30 20.26
C LEU A 350 9.57 -2.01 20.98
N ALA A 351 10.76 -2.08 21.58
CA ALA A 351 11.37 -0.94 22.24
C ALA A 351 11.82 0.07 21.15
N GLY A 352 11.01 1.08 20.91
CA GLY A 352 11.53 2.29 20.26
C GLY A 352 12.37 3.08 21.27
N PRO A 353 13.48 3.73 20.85
CA PRO A 353 14.16 4.69 21.71
C PRO A 353 13.16 5.76 22.12
N GLY A 354 13.04 6.01 23.41
CA GLY A 354 12.25 7.15 23.91
C GLY A 354 12.95 8.44 23.49
N TYR A 355 12.34 9.22 22.63
CA TYR A 355 12.85 10.53 22.23
C TYR A 355 12.33 11.62 23.18
N SER A 356 13.21 12.53 23.55
CA SER A 356 12.87 13.69 24.36
C SER A 356 11.98 14.67 23.57
N GLU A 357 11.24 15.52 24.28
CA GLU A 357 10.46 16.59 23.63
C GLU A 357 11.36 17.55 22.84
N ASP A 358 12.58 17.79 23.30
CA ASP A 358 13.53 18.67 22.63
C ASP A 358 13.95 18.11 21.25
N GLU A 359 14.21 16.81 21.14
CA GLU A 359 14.52 16.14 19.87
C GLU A 359 13.32 16.21 18.90
N ILE A 360 12.11 16.04 19.42
CA ILE A 360 10.89 16.16 18.61
C ILE A 360 10.69 17.60 18.14
N MET A 361 10.95 18.58 19.00
CA MET A 361 10.85 20.01 18.68
C MET A 361 11.89 20.42 17.65
N GLU A 362 13.08 19.81 17.64
CA GLU A 362 14.08 20.03 16.59
C GLU A 362 13.52 19.64 15.20
N VAL A 363 12.90 18.47 15.09
CA VAL A 363 12.26 18.05 13.83
C VAL A 363 11.10 18.97 13.45
N TYR A 364 10.32 19.44 14.43
CA TYR A 364 9.27 20.43 14.21
C TYR A 364 9.81 21.75 13.68
N SER A 365 10.89 22.26 14.26
CA SER A 365 11.56 23.46 13.78
C SER A 365 12.02 23.32 12.33
N ARG A 366 12.68 22.22 11.99
CA ARG A 366 13.14 21.91 10.62
C ARG A 366 11.99 21.80 9.62
N THR A 367 10.80 21.40 10.05
CA THR A 367 9.60 21.32 9.20
C THR A 367 8.71 22.56 9.30
N GLY A 368 9.17 23.62 10.00
CA GLY A 368 8.45 24.88 10.18
C GLY A 368 7.16 24.74 10.99
N LYS A 369 7.14 23.83 11.97
CA LYS A 369 6.02 23.61 12.90
C LYS A 369 6.37 24.17 14.28
N THR A 370 6.64 25.47 14.32
CA THR A 370 7.12 26.19 15.50
C THR A 370 6.05 26.47 16.55
N SER A 371 4.78 26.26 16.23
CA SER A 371 3.65 26.35 17.16
C SER A 371 2.63 25.24 16.87
N ASP A 372 1.72 25.02 17.83
CA ASP A 372 0.66 24.00 17.71
C ASP A 372 -0.26 24.23 16.50
N GLU A 373 -0.48 25.48 16.11
CA GLU A 373 -1.27 25.86 14.94
C GLU A 373 -0.71 25.31 13.63
N PHE A 374 0.62 25.15 13.54
CA PHE A 374 1.29 24.57 12.38
C PHE A 374 1.37 23.04 12.40
N GLN A 375 0.93 22.41 13.50
CA GLN A 375 0.85 20.96 13.64
C GLN A 375 -0.51 20.45 13.15
N LEU A 376 -0.75 20.53 11.85
CA LEU A 376 -2.05 20.26 11.23
C LEU A 376 -2.56 18.81 11.41
N ASN A 377 -1.70 17.87 11.77
CA ASN A 377 -2.02 16.44 11.88
C ASN A 377 -2.81 15.88 10.67
N CYS A 378 -2.54 16.42 9.48
CA CYS A 378 -3.33 16.20 8.26
C CYS A 378 -3.21 14.79 7.65
N GLY A 379 -2.27 13.96 8.12
CA GLY A 379 -2.08 12.60 7.63
C GLY A 379 -1.50 12.47 6.21
N ALA A 380 -1.27 13.56 5.47
CA ALA A 380 -0.84 13.54 4.08
C ALA A 380 0.54 12.85 3.88
N CYS A 381 1.43 12.94 4.85
CA CYS A 381 2.73 12.24 4.86
C CYS A 381 2.60 10.73 5.16
N GLY A 382 1.41 10.25 5.52
CA GLY A 382 1.16 8.85 5.89
C GLY A 382 1.19 8.54 7.38
N PHE A 383 1.56 9.50 8.21
CA PHE A 383 1.53 9.37 9.67
C PHE A 383 0.26 10.03 10.23
N SER A 384 -0.36 9.40 11.23
CA SER A 384 -1.62 9.88 11.82
C SER A 384 -1.48 11.18 12.63
N SER A 385 -0.25 11.58 12.98
CA SER A 385 0.03 12.85 13.65
C SER A 385 1.41 13.38 13.27
N CYS A 386 1.60 14.69 13.42
CA CYS A 386 2.91 15.33 13.24
C CYS A 386 3.96 14.76 14.19
N ARG A 387 3.55 14.41 15.44
CA ARG A 387 4.44 13.78 16.42
C ARG A 387 4.95 12.41 15.95
N LYS A 388 4.07 11.55 15.43
CA LYS A 388 4.47 10.25 14.90
C LYS A 388 5.41 10.38 13.70
N MET A 389 5.19 11.37 12.85
CA MET A 389 6.10 11.67 11.74
C MET A 389 7.47 12.13 12.25
N ALA A 390 7.51 13.00 13.27
CA ALA A 390 8.77 13.45 13.86
C ALA A 390 9.57 12.31 14.50
N ILE A 391 8.90 11.43 15.25
CA ILE A 391 9.52 10.21 15.80
C ILE A 391 10.06 9.32 14.68
N ALA A 392 9.30 9.11 13.61
CA ALA A 392 9.75 8.31 12.47
C ALA A 392 10.98 8.91 11.76
N VAL A 393 11.09 10.25 11.71
CA VAL A 393 12.29 10.94 11.21
C VAL A 393 13.49 10.68 12.11
N LEU A 394 13.32 10.74 13.42
CA LEU A 394 14.38 10.45 14.40
C LEU A 394 14.83 8.99 14.35
N GLU A 395 13.91 8.06 14.10
CA GLU A 395 14.19 6.64 13.87
C GLU A 395 14.88 6.36 12.50
N GLY A 396 14.98 7.35 11.61
CA GLY A 396 15.45 7.15 10.23
C GLY A 396 14.46 6.37 9.35
N ASN A 397 13.19 6.34 9.74
CA ASN A 397 12.09 5.65 9.06
C ASN A 397 11.24 6.58 8.18
N ALA A 398 11.50 7.89 8.25
CA ALA A 398 10.84 8.90 7.43
C ALA A 398 11.83 10.02 7.07
N GLU A 399 11.55 10.69 5.96
CA GLU A 399 12.29 11.85 5.49
C GLU A 399 11.48 13.13 5.75
N ILE A 400 12.16 14.25 6.04
CA ILE A 400 11.51 15.52 6.39
C ILE A 400 10.62 16.03 5.24
N ASP A 401 11.04 15.82 4.01
CA ASP A 401 10.35 16.22 2.78
C ASP A 401 9.05 15.44 2.49
N MET A 402 8.77 14.37 3.24
CA MET A 402 7.45 13.73 3.21
C MET A 402 6.33 14.64 3.74
N CYS A 403 6.66 15.68 4.49
CA CYS A 403 5.67 16.63 4.99
C CYS A 403 5.16 17.54 3.86
N MET A 404 3.95 17.30 3.36
CA MET A 404 3.37 18.06 2.24
C MET A 404 3.31 19.58 2.49
N PRO A 405 2.85 20.08 3.65
CA PRO A 405 2.90 21.52 3.93
C PRO A 405 4.32 22.11 3.94
N TYR A 406 5.31 21.33 4.38
CA TYR A 406 6.71 21.72 4.33
C TYR A 406 7.23 21.78 2.89
N MET A 407 7.00 20.72 2.10
CA MET A 407 7.40 20.66 0.69
C MET A 407 6.79 21.80 -0.12
N ARG A 408 5.52 22.11 0.12
CA ARG A 408 4.85 23.23 -0.53
C ARG A 408 5.54 24.55 -0.22
N ARG A 409 5.80 24.84 1.06
CA ARG A 409 6.52 26.07 1.46
C ARG A 409 7.92 26.14 0.86
N MET A 410 8.65 25.01 0.86
CA MET A 410 10.00 24.94 0.27
C MET A 410 9.98 25.20 -1.24
N ALA A 411 8.98 24.67 -1.95
CA ALA A 411 8.83 24.91 -3.39
C ALA A 411 8.49 26.39 -3.68
N GLU A 412 7.58 26.97 -2.91
CA GLU A 412 7.22 28.38 -2.98
C GLU A 412 8.44 29.27 -2.68
N SER A 413 9.17 29.01 -1.59
CA SER A 413 10.36 29.77 -1.19
C SER A 413 11.51 29.67 -2.21
N ARG A 414 11.73 28.50 -2.83
CA ARG A 414 12.75 28.35 -3.87
C ARG A 414 12.41 29.13 -5.12
N LYS A 415 11.14 29.15 -5.51
CA LYS A 415 10.65 29.93 -6.65
C LYS A 415 10.89 31.42 -6.40
N ASP A 416 10.50 31.91 -5.22
CA ASP A 416 10.67 33.31 -4.85
C ASP A 416 12.15 33.68 -4.77
N LEU A 417 13.01 32.82 -4.20
CA LEU A 417 14.44 33.06 -4.09
C LEU A 417 15.13 33.20 -5.47
N ILE A 418 14.77 32.36 -6.45
CA ILE A 418 15.35 32.43 -7.80
C ILE A 418 14.97 33.73 -8.48
N ILE A 419 13.73 34.17 -8.36
CA ILE A 419 13.26 35.44 -8.93
C ILE A 419 13.92 36.60 -8.20
N GLU A 420 13.94 36.59 -6.88
CA GLU A 420 14.51 37.64 -6.03
C GLU A 420 16.02 37.81 -6.19
N THR A 421 16.77 36.73 -6.40
CA THR A 421 18.23 36.77 -6.56
C THR A 421 18.69 36.91 -8.01
N SER A 422 17.78 36.89 -8.97
CA SER A 422 18.11 37.06 -10.40
C SER A 422 18.77 38.41 -10.65
N PRO A 423 19.92 38.47 -11.34
CA PRO A 423 20.54 39.73 -11.74
C PRO A 423 19.74 40.44 -12.83
N ASN A 424 18.87 39.75 -13.54
CA ASN A 424 18.00 40.33 -14.56
C ASN A 424 16.75 40.93 -13.90
N GLY A 425 16.29 42.05 -14.39
CA GLY A 425 15.02 42.62 -14.00
C GLY A 425 13.87 41.72 -14.49
N ILE A 426 13.05 41.23 -13.58
CA ILE A 426 11.89 40.38 -13.88
C ILE A 426 10.62 41.10 -13.44
N VAL A 427 9.62 41.19 -14.33
CA VAL A 427 8.28 41.67 -14.02
C VAL A 427 7.24 40.69 -14.50
N ILE A 428 6.21 40.46 -13.69
CA ILE A 428 5.08 39.58 -14.03
C ILE A 428 3.81 40.44 -14.07
N LEU A 429 3.09 40.32 -15.18
CA LEU A 429 1.84 41.03 -15.44
C LEU A 429 0.67 40.06 -15.47
N ASN A 430 -0.52 40.53 -15.13
CA ASN A 430 -1.77 39.80 -15.30
C ASN A 430 -2.36 40.03 -16.71
N GLU A 431 -3.53 39.44 -17.00
CA GLU A 431 -4.26 39.56 -18.27
C GLU A 431 -4.52 41.01 -18.73
N ARG A 432 -4.60 41.96 -17.78
CA ARG A 432 -4.84 43.38 -18.06
C ARG A 432 -3.55 44.19 -18.23
N LEU A 433 -2.41 43.50 -18.32
CA LEU A 433 -1.07 44.09 -18.35
C LEU A 433 -0.78 44.96 -17.12
N THR A 434 -1.38 44.62 -15.95
CA THR A 434 -1.06 45.26 -14.69
C THR A 434 0.03 44.47 -13.96
N ILE A 435 0.94 45.19 -13.30
CA ILE A 435 2.09 44.63 -12.58
C ILE A 435 1.59 43.84 -11.37
N SER A 436 1.76 42.51 -11.42
CA SER A 436 1.43 41.60 -10.33
C SER A 436 2.60 41.35 -9.39
N SER A 437 3.83 41.30 -9.94
CA SER A 437 5.04 41.05 -9.16
C SER A 437 6.27 41.58 -9.94
N MET A 438 7.33 41.91 -9.20
CA MET A 438 8.62 42.32 -9.77
C MET A 438 9.75 42.03 -8.77
N ASN A 439 10.92 41.67 -9.29
CA ASN A 439 12.08 41.36 -8.47
C ASN A 439 12.91 42.61 -8.12
N PRO A 440 13.87 42.52 -7.17
CA PRO A 440 14.72 43.64 -6.79
C PRO A 440 15.53 44.25 -7.94
N ALA A 441 15.99 43.40 -8.87
CA ALA A 441 16.74 43.87 -10.03
C ALA A 441 15.86 44.75 -10.93
N PHE A 442 14.60 44.40 -11.15
CA PHE A 442 13.66 45.22 -11.89
C PHE A 442 13.41 46.57 -11.20
N ARG A 443 13.16 46.57 -9.90
CA ARG A 443 12.96 47.80 -9.10
C ARG A 443 14.17 48.74 -9.27
N LYS A 444 15.36 48.17 -9.15
CA LYS A 444 16.63 48.94 -9.31
C LYS A 444 16.81 49.48 -10.72
N ASN A 445 16.62 48.65 -11.73
CA ASN A 445 16.87 49.01 -13.15
C ASN A 445 15.88 50.08 -13.65
N PHE A 446 14.61 49.98 -13.23
CA PHE A 446 13.53 50.86 -13.65
C PHE A 446 13.17 51.93 -12.60
N LEU A 447 14.01 52.10 -11.55
CA LEU A 447 13.87 53.14 -10.51
C LEU A 447 12.46 53.21 -9.93
N CYS A 448 11.84 52.07 -9.69
CA CYS A 448 10.49 51.94 -9.16
C CYS A 448 10.45 51.22 -7.79
N SER A 449 9.33 51.34 -7.11
CA SER A 449 9.05 50.69 -5.81
C SER A 449 7.75 49.87 -5.92
N ASP A 450 7.37 49.20 -4.83
CA ASP A 450 6.12 48.44 -4.75
C ASP A 450 4.85 49.29 -4.94
N ALA A 451 4.95 50.61 -4.92
CA ALA A 451 3.86 51.54 -5.23
C ALA A 451 3.30 51.40 -6.67
N VAL A 452 4.03 50.74 -7.58
CA VAL A 452 3.57 50.46 -8.95
C VAL A 452 2.83 49.13 -9.10
N LEU A 453 2.80 48.31 -8.05
CA LEU A 453 1.99 47.09 -8.04
C LEU A 453 0.51 47.41 -8.31
N GLY A 454 -0.14 46.63 -9.16
CA GLY A 454 -1.53 46.86 -9.58
C GLY A 454 -1.72 47.95 -10.64
N ARG A 455 -0.66 48.68 -11.04
CA ARG A 455 -0.71 49.63 -12.15
C ARG A 455 -0.36 48.95 -13.45
N LYS A 456 -0.83 49.49 -14.59
CA LYS A 456 -0.42 49.02 -15.92
C LYS A 456 1.08 49.24 -16.16
N ILE A 457 1.71 48.33 -16.88
CA ILE A 457 3.14 48.42 -17.21
C ILE A 457 3.45 49.70 -18.04
N SER A 458 2.48 50.17 -18.84
CA SER A 458 2.58 51.43 -19.59
C SER A 458 2.83 52.69 -18.72
N TYR A 459 2.62 52.58 -17.39
CA TYR A 459 3.00 53.62 -16.47
C TYR A 459 4.52 53.78 -16.27
N LEU A 460 5.28 52.69 -16.52
CA LEU A 460 6.74 52.66 -16.30
C LEU A 460 7.52 52.66 -17.62
N MET A 461 7.01 52.03 -18.65
CA MET A 461 7.70 51.82 -19.90
C MET A 461 6.72 51.58 -21.05
N ASP A 462 7.24 51.58 -22.30
CA ASP A 462 6.47 51.20 -23.48
C ASP A 462 5.99 49.75 -23.36
N ASP A 463 4.69 49.52 -23.56
CA ASP A 463 4.03 48.22 -23.43
C ASP A 463 3.85 47.46 -24.75
N ILE A 464 4.37 47.99 -25.88
CA ILE A 464 4.22 47.36 -27.22
C ILE A 464 4.61 45.89 -27.23
N GLY A 465 5.70 45.50 -26.55
CA GLY A 465 6.13 44.11 -26.46
C GLY A 465 5.14 43.22 -25.74
N PHE A 466 4.54 43.73 -24.64
CA PHE A 466 3.53 43.00 -23.90
C PHE A 466 2.20 42.92 -24.64
N GLU A 467 1.78 43.97 -25.34
CA GLU A 467 0.56 43.99 -26.17
C GLU A 467 0.63 43.00 -27.33
N LYS A 468 1.78 42.90 -28.00
CA LYS A 468 1.99 41.93 -29.08
C LYS A 468 1.88 40.49 -28.63
N VAL A 469 2.45 40.16 -27.47
CA VAL A 469 2.33 38.83 -26.87
C VAL A 469 0.91 38.60 -26.32
N ALA A 470 0.29 39.61 -25.76
CA ALA A 470 -1.07 39.51 -25.22
C ALA A 470 -2.12 39.32 -26.33
N SER A 471 -1.96 39.97 -27.45
CA SER A 471 -2.84 39.80 -28.62
C SER A 471 -2.62 38.49 -29.38
N GLY A 472 -1.57 37.74 -29.04
CA GLY A 472 -1.21 36.50 -29.73
C GLY A 472 -0.56 36.72 -31.10
N SER A 473 -0.17 37.97 -31.44
CA SER A 473 0.54 38.27 -32.70
C SER A 473 1.98 37.75 -32.69
N GLU A 474 2.57 37.60 -31.52
CA GLU A 474 3.89 37.02 -31.32
C GLU A 474 3.85 36.09 -30.08
N GLU A 475 4.42 34.86 -30.13
CA GLU A 475 4.56 33.99 -28.98
C GLU A 475 5.58 34.53 -27.98
N LYS A 476 6.60 35.22 -28.52
CA LYS A 476 7.72 35.77 -27.79
C LYS A 476 8.14 37.07 -28.47
N TYR A 477 8.34 38.10 -27.68
CA TYR A 477 8.82 39.39 -28.18
C TYR A 477 10.21 39.69 -27.65
N GLU A 478 11.13 40.05 -28.53
CA GLU A 478 12.49 40.44 -28.17
C GLU A 478 12.81 41.81 -28.74
N SER A 479 13.42 42.66 -27.93
CA SER A 479 13.89 43.97 -28.35
C SER A 479 15.02 44.50 -27.49
N VAL A 480 15.68 45.53 -27.92
CA VAL A 480 16.59 46.32 -27.09
C VAL A 480 15.92 47.64 -26.79
N ILE A 481 15.76 47.94 -25.50
CA ILE A 481 15.20 49.20 -25.03
C ILE A 481 16.28 50.02 -24.32
N GLU A 482 16.13 51.33 -24.34
CA GLU A 482 16.98 52.26 -23.61
C GLU A 482 16.14 52.91 -22.50
N PHE A 483 16.62 52.85 -21.28
CA PHE A 483 15.95 53.44 -20.13
C PHE A 483 17.01 54.09 -19.22
N ASN A 484 16.85 55.40 -18.94
CA ASN A 484 17.79 56.18 -18.14
C ASN A 484 19.28 56.06 -18.53
N GLY A 485 19.55 55.99 -19.84
CA GLY A 485 20.92 55.90 -20.38
C GLY A 485 21.54 54.49 -20.26
N ALA A 486 20.82 53.53 -19.81
CA ALA A 486 21.20 52.09 -19.83
C ALA A 486 20.44 51.34 -20.91
N LYS A 487 21.12 50.36 -21.53
CA LYS A 487 20.51 49.50 -22.56
C LYS A 487 20.14 48.15 -21.97
N TYR A 488 18.91 47.75 -22.20
CA TYR A 488 18.38 46.47 -21.73
C TYR A 488 17.93 45.63 -22.90
N HIS A 489 18.33 44.35 -22.91
CA HIS A 489 17.70 43.36 -23.74
C HIS A 489 16.39 42.91 -23.06
N GLN A 490 15.29 43.21 -23.73
CA GLN A 490 13.94 42.89 -23.27
C GLN A 490 13.48 41.59 -23.94
N LEU A 491 12.99 40.67 -23.10
CA LEU A 491 12.35 39.45 -23.49
C LEU A 491 10.97 39.39 -22.86
N VAL A 492 9.92 39.26 -23.66
CA VAL A 492 8.54 39.13 -23.18
C VAL A 492 7.93 37.83 -23.72
N TYR A 493 7.25 37.09 -22.89
CA TYR A 493 6.49 35.90 -23.28
C TYR A 493 5.31 35.65 -22.33
N ARG A 494 4.40 34.78 -22.77
CA ARG A 494 3.22 34.36 -21.99
C ARG A 494 3.59 33.28 -20.98
N LEU A 495 3.17 33.45 -19.74
CA LEU A 495 3.34 32.50 -18.65
C LEU A 495 1.99 31.88 -18.29
N GLY A 496 1.71 30.67 -18.75
CA GLY A 496 0.41 30.03 -18.57
C GLY A 496 -0.73 30.78 -19.26
N ASP A 497 -1.96 30.58 -18.78
CA ASP A 497 -3.14 31.12 -19.47
C ASP A 497 -3.44 32.60 -19.19
N ALA A 498 -2.91 33.16 -18.12
CA ALA A 498 -3.37 34.45 -17.59
C ALA A 498 -2.27 35.45 -17.21
N HIS A 499 -0.99 35.14 -17.46
CA HIS A 499 0.12 36.00 -17.05
C HIS A 499 1.13 36.22 -18.17
N TYR A 500 1.84 37.34 -18.10
CA TYR A 500 2.94 37.69 -18.99
C TYR A 500 4.19 38.00 -18.20
N VAL A 501 5.36 37.60 -18.69
CA VAL A 501 6.64 37.84 -18.03
C VAL A 501 7.51 38.71 -18.94
N GLY A 502 8.09 39.76 -18.37
CA GLY A 502 9.15 40.55 -18.98
C GLY A 502 10.46 40.31 -18.25
N ILE A 503 11.50 39.93 -19.00
CA ILE A 503 12.87 39.79 -18.50
C ILE A 503 13.73 40.85 -19.14
N PHE A 504 14.50 41.58 -18.33
CA PHE A 504 15.32 42.69 -18.73
C PHE A 504 16.77 42.48 -18.30
N SER A 505 17.65 42.21 -19.26
CA SER A 505 19.07 42.00 -19.04
C SER A 505 19.85 43.28 -19.36
N ASP A 506 20.64 43.80 -18.40
CA ASP A 506 21.49 44.97 -18.64
C ASP A 506 22.64 44.61 -19.57
N ILE A 507 22.65 45.22 -20.74
CA ILE A 507 23.66 45.04 -21.79
C ILE A 507 24.54 46.29 -21.97
N SER A 508 24.45 47.29 -21.12
CA SER A 508 25.14 48.58 -21.23
C SER A 508 26.66 48.47 -21.26
N ARG A 509 27.22 47.42 -20.65
CA ARG A 509 28.68 47.19 -20.55
C ARG A 509 29.24 46.24 -21.60
N ILE A 510 28.39 45.65 -22.43
CA ILE A 510 28.82 44.70 -23.45
C ILE A 510 29.34 45.50 -24.66
N ARG A 511 30.66 45.53 -24.88
CA ARG A 511 31.24 46.00 -26.17
C ARG A 511 30.92 44.94 -27.23
N LEU A 512 29.94 45.25 -28.05
CA LEU A 512 29.35 44.37 -29.03
C LEU A 512 30.26 44.08 -30.20
N ASN A 513 30.79 42.87 -30.31
CA ASN A 513 31.02 42.20 -31.59
C ASN A 513 29.69 41.54 -31.97
N GLU A 514 29.10 41.89 -33.13
CA GLU A 514 27.72 41.46 -33.50
C GLU A 514 27.49 39.92 -33.38
N ASN A 515 28.53 39.12 -33.62
CA ASN A 515 28.48 37.66 -33.52
C ASN A 515 28.38 37.12 -32.08
N VAL A 516 28.91 37.85 -31.10
CA VAL A 516 28.84 37.46 -29.67
C VAL A 516 27.48 37.81 -29.07
N LEU A 517 26.80 38.79 -29.65
CA LEU A 517 25.47 39.19 -29.19
C LEU A 517 24.41 38.15 -29.53
N ASP A 518 24.48 37.57 -30.72
CA ASP A 518 23.54 36.55 -31.15
C ASP A 518 23.73 35.21 -30.39
N GLU A 519 24.96 34.88 -30.05
CA GLU A 519 25.29 33.70 -29.27
C GLU A 519 24.90 33.84 -27.81
N LEU A 520 25.09 35.02 -27.21
CA LEU A 520 24.60 35.33 -25.85
C LEU A 520 23.07 35.42 -25.76
N ARG A 521 22.41 35.96 -26.78
CA ARG A 521 20.95 35.98 -26.94
C ARG A 521 20.38 34.56 -26.95
N HIS A 522 20.98 33.67 -27.73
CA HIS A 522 20.54 32.27 -27.83
C HIS A 522 20.73 31.53 -26.51
N GLN A 523 21.89 31.60 -25.88
CA GLN A 523 22.21 30.89 -24.64
C GLN A 523 21.42 31.40 -23.43
N THR A 524 21.16 32.72 -23.35
CA THR A 524 20.43 33.29 -22.20
C THR A 524 18.92 33.01 -22.32
N ALA A 525 18.39 33.06 -23.54
CA ALA A 525 16.99 32.74 -23.83
C ALA A 525 16.71 31.23 -23.66
N GLU A 526 17.63 30.38 -24.11
CA GLU A 526 17.52 28.93 -24.02
C GLU A 526 17.57 28.46 -22.56
N LYS A 527 18.56 28.92 -21.78
CA LYS A 527 18.67 28.58 -20.36
C LYS A 527 17.52 29.11 -19.49
N ALA A 528 17.04 30.32 -19.74
CA ALA A 528 15.89 30.88 -19.04
C ALA A 528 14.59 30.14 -19.42
N GLY A 529 14.43 29.78 -20.69
CA GLY A 529 13.31 28.98 -21.18
C GLY A 529 13.31 27.55 -20.66
N GLU A 530 14.47 26.88 -20.62
CA GLU A 530 14.61 25.54 -20.05
C GLU A 530 14.33 25.49 -18.55
N LEU A 531 14.84 26.47 -17.79
CA LEU A 531 14.58 26.57 -16.34
C LEU A 531 13.10 26.79 -16.02
N LEU A 532 12.45 27.67 -16.78
CA LEU A 532 11.02 27.94 -16.60
C LEU A 532 10.14 26.78 -17.08
N LYS A 533 10.51 26.13 -18.18
CA LYS A 533 9.81 24.94 -18.68
C LYS A 533 9.93 23.77 -17.69
N HIS A 534 11.10 23.55 -17.14
CA HIS A 534 11.33 22.52 -16.12
C HIS A 534 10.55 22.82 -14.82
N GLN A 535 10.39 24.10 -14.47
CA GLN A 535 9.60 24.50 -13.29
C GLN A 535 8.09 24.43 -13.55
N LEU A 536 7.63 24.72 -14.76
CA LEU A 536 6.23 24.51 -15.16
C LEU A 536 5.87 23.02 -15.17
N ASP A 537 6.72 22.18 -15.75
CA ASP A 537 6.54 20.72 -15.72
C ASP A 537 6.50 20.14 -14.30
N MET A 538 7.31 20.71 -13.40
CA MET A 538 7.24 20.30 -11.97
C MET A 538 5.98 20.83 -11.28
N ALA A 539 5.57 22.06 -11.55
CA ALA A 539 4.34 22.64 -10.98
C ALA A 539 3.09 21.94 -11.53
N GLU A 540 3.06 21.60 -12.82
CA GLU A 540 1.99 20.77 -13.41
C GLU A 540 1.96 19.37 -12.83
N LYS A 541 3.09 18.71 -12.66
CA LYS A 541 3.15 17.39 -12.00
C LYS A 541 2.67 17.44 -10.56
N VAL A 542 3.01 18.48 -9.82
CA VAL A 542 2.52 18.69 -8.43
C VAL A 542 1.02 19.02 -8.42
N ALA A 543 0.54 19.85 -9.35
CA ALA A 543 -0.88 20.18 -9.48
C ALA A 543 -1.71 18.97 -9.94
N MET A 544 -1.17 18.14 -10.84
CA MET A 544 -1.81 16.90 -11.30
C MET A 544 -1.92 15.87 -10.17
N LEU A 545 -0.86 15.70 -9.36
CA LEU A 545 -0.87 14.85 -8.18
C LEU A 545 -1.83 15.35 -7.10
N LEU A 546 -1.96 16.66 -6.93
CA LEU A 546 -2.92 17.28 -6.00
C LEU A 546 -4.35 17.21 -6.54
N GLY A 547 -4.55 17.40 -7.84
CA GLY A 547 -5.84 17.31 -8.51
C GLY A 547 -6.40 15.88 -8.51
N GLU A 548 -5.58 14.86 -8.77
CA GLU A 548 -5.98 13.46 -8.66
C GLU A 548 -6.32 13.05 -7.22
N SER A 549 -5.65 13.64 -6.23
CA SER A 549 -5.96 13.42 -4.82
C SER A 549 -7.28 14.07 -4.42
N THR A 550 -7.57 15.26 -4.95
CA THR A 550 -8.81 16.02 -4.65
C THR A 550 -10.02 15.39 -5.36
N ALA A 551 -9.89 15.02 -6.62
CA ALA A 551 -10.94 14.35 -7.39
C ALA A 551 -11.32 12.98 -6.79
N LYS A 552 -10.33 12.21 -6.30
CA LYS A 552 -10.60 10.96 -5.58
C LYS A 552 -11.26 11.18 -4.21
N SER A 553 -10.99 12.29 -3.56
CA SER A 553 -11.63 12.66 -2.29
C SER A 553 -13.07 13.14 -2.52
N GLU A 554 -13.34 13.85 -3.61
CA GLU A 554 -14.70 14.24 -4.02
C GLU A 554 -15.53 13.02 -4.46
N GLU A 555 -14.96 12.09 -5.23
CA GLU A 555 -15.63 10.84 -5.62
C GLU A 555 -15.94 9.95 -4.41
N LEU A 556 -15.06 9.94 -3.38
CA LEU A 556 -15.32 9.24 -2.12
C LEU A 556 -16.41 9.94 -1.28
N LEU A 557 -16.43 11.27 -1.26
CA LEU A 557 -17.47 12.05 -0.58
C LEU A 557 -18.82 11.89 -1.27
N GLU A 558 -18.89 11.89 -2.59
CA GLU A 558 -20.12 11.63 -3.34
C GLU A 558 -20.65 10.22 -3.11
N ARG A 559 -19.76 9.21 -3.06
CA ARG A 559 -20.14 7.83 -2.70
C ARG A 559 -20.60 7.68 -1.24
N LEU A 560 -20.09 8.48 -0.32
CA LEU A 560 -20.51 8.49 1.10
C LEU A 560 -21.80 9.27 1.31
N MET A 561 -22.10 10.26 0.45
CA MET A 561 -23.31 11.06 0.54
C MET A 561 -24.48 10.53 -0.30
N GLY A 562 -24.32 9.40 -0.99
CA GLY A 562 -25.42 8.65 -1.61
C GLY A 562 -26.05 9.38 -2.83
N LYS A 563 -25.25 10.08 -3.62
CA LYS A 563 -25.65 10.59 -4.94
C LYS A 563 -24.90 9.91 -6.06
#